data_54eac123cc454ac4e4a05c7d19579994
#
_entry.id   54eac123cc454ac4e4a05c7d19579994
#
_cell.length_a   1.000
_cell.length_b   1.000
_cell.length_c   1.000
_cell.angle_alpha   90.00
_cell.angle_beta   90.00
_cell.angle_gamma   90.00
#
_symmetry.space_group_name_H-M   'P 1'
#
loop_
_entity.id
_entity.type
_entity.pdbx_description
1 polymer ?
#
loop_
_entity_poly.entity_id
_entity_poly.type
_entity_poly.pdbx_seq_one_letter_code
_entity_poly.pdbx_strand_id
1 'polypeptide(L)'
;MLVSNIQPFVRYARHMHFDRSTDFFEVIARDARLFYVTGGCGKIKVMDKDYELCENSLLIINAGIRYCIETPKETVDYIVINFDYTRRCEHLTAPINPIKPESFDPQMLTDPCEFEDISALNETLLLKDISQIQKKLTKIVSEYTQKLLYHKEKSSHLLAECIFEALRYWQRRHISPEPSKTNGMIDYIQAHFTEALTNESMAKKFGYHKNYVSYLMKQMTGMPLHKYILHLRLMNAVRLLEDTDLSVSEISAASGFYDVAYFSSYFKTHFGVTPSKYKVR
;
A
#
# COMPACT_ATOMS: atom_id res chain seq x y z
N MET A 1 10.23 -1.09 13.50
CA MET A 1 9.57 0.22 13.22
C MET A 1 8.14 0.01 12.80
N LEU A 2 7.26 1.02 12.90
CA LEU A 2 5.90 0.94 12.34
C LEU A 2 5.89 1.28 10.85
N VAL A 3 5.00 0.65 10.08
CA VAL A 3 4.79 0.93 8.65
C VAL A 3 4.44 2.40 8.40
N SER A 4 3.71 3.05 9.32
CA SER A 4 3.39 4.47 9.24
C SER A 4 4.61 5.40 9.22
N ASN A 5 5.77 4.91 9.64
CA ASN A 5 7.03 5.66 9.70
C ASN A 5 7.90 5.49 8.44
N ILE A 6 7.39 4.81 7.41
CA ILE A 6 8.10 4.66 6.13
C ILE A 6 8.26 6.02 5.46
N GLN A 7 9.51 6.40 5.22
CA GLN A 7 9.92 7.57 4.44
C GLN A 7 11.04 7.14 3.49
N PRO A 8 10.74 6.44 2.40
CA PRO A 8 11.75 5.74 1.63
C PRO A 8 12.70 6.71 0.92
N PHE A 9 13.96 6.34 0.83
CA PHE A 9 14.97 7.05 0.06
C PHE A 9 15.39 6.22 -1.14
N VAL A 10 15.07 6.69 -2.37
CA VAL A 10 15.42 6.01 -3.62
C VAL A 10 16.91 6.23 -3.93
N ARG A 11 17.68 5.16 -3.92
CA ARG A 11 19.12 5.16 -4.23
C ARG A 11 19.41 4.95 -5.69
N TYR A 12 18.61 4.12 -6.33
CA TYR A 12 18.75 3.76 -7.73
C TYR A 12 17.37 3.38 -8.29
N ALA A 13 17.08 3.80 -9.52
CA ALA A 13 15.88 3.40 -10.24
C ALA A 13 16.15 3.33 -11.73
N ARG A 14 15.85 2.20 -12.36
CA ARG A 14 16.09 2.00 -13.80
C ARG A 14 15.15 0.97 -14.41
N HIS A 15 14.85 1.14 -15.70
CA HIS A 15 14.39 0.05 -16.54
C HIS A 15 15.60 -0.83 -16.91
N MET A 16 15.47 -2.13 -16.77
CA MET A 16 16.50 -3.12 -17.11
C MET A 16 15.90 -4.17 -18.02
N HIS A 17 16.63 -4.48 -19.08
CA HIS A 17 16.31 -5.52 -20.04
C HIS A 17 17.32 -6.65 -19.86
N PHE A 18 16.84 -7.87 -19.65
CA PHE A 18 17.66 -9.05 -19.52
C PHE A 18 17.28 -10.08 -20.58
N ASP A 19 18.28 -10.71 -21.14
CA ASP A 19 18.17 -11.75 -22.13
C ASP A 19 19.11 -12.92 -21.81
N ARG A 20 19.19 -13.89 -22.70
CA ARG A 20 20.02 -15.10 -22.54
C ARG A 20 21.54 -14.81 -22.45
N SER A 21 21.98 -13.62 -22.83
CA SER A 21 23.40 -13.22 -22.76
C SER A 21 23.79 -12.62 -21.42
N THR A 22 22.82 -12.40 -20.53
CA THR A 22 23.05 -11.73 -19.24
C THR A 22 23.44 -12.78 -18.19
N ASP A 23 24.66 -12.69 -17.69
CA ASP A 23 25.15 -13.52 -16.58
C ASP A 23 24.89 -12.85 -15.23
N PHE A 24 24.40 -13.62 -14.30
CA PHE A 24 24.14 -13.18 -12.94
C PHE A 24 24.92 -13.99 -11.92
N PHE A 25 25.23 -13.32 -10.82
CA PHE A 25 25.91 -13.93 -9.67
C PHE A 25 25.03 -13.83 -8.43
N GLU A 26 25.24 -14.77 -7.53
CA GLU A 26 24.65 -14.68 -6.21
C GLU A 26 25.29 -13.52 -5.45
N VAL A 27 24.43 -12.64 -4.90
CA VAL A 27 24.84 -11.43 -4.21
C VAL A 27 23.97 -11.16 -2.99
N ILE A 28 24.47 -10.36 -2.06
CA ILE A 28 23.71 -9.85 -0.91
C ILE A 28 23.36 -8.39 -1.16
N ALA A 29 22.09 -8.07 -1.06
CA ALA A 29 21.58 -6.70 -1.12
C ALA A 29 22.01 -5.91 0.12
N ARG A 30 22.58 -4.72 -0.07
CA ARG A 30 22.98 -3.84 1.06
C ARG A 30 21.88 -2.85 1.44
N ASP A 31 20.92 -2.66 0.56
CA ASP A 31 19.72 -1.84 0.64
C ASP A 31 18.49 -2.69 0.30
N ALA A 32 17.30 -2.22 0.52
CA ALA A 32 16.09 -2.89 0.07
C ALA A 32 15.97 -2.80 -1.45
N ARG A 33 15.43 -3.84 -2.09
CA ARG A 33 15.30 -3.98 -3.53
C ARG A 33 13.88 -4.27 -3.93
N LEU A 34 13.41 -3.53 -4.93
CA LEU A 34 12.13 -3.73 -5.58
C LEU A 34 12.38 -4.11 -7.03
N PHE A 35 11.82 -5.25 -7.43
CA PHE A 35 11.78 -5.73 -8.80
C PHE A 35 10.33 -5.77 -9.26
N TYR A 36 10.02 -5.11 -10.37
CA TYR A 36 8.71 -5.13 -10.99
C TYR A 36 8.84 -5.51 -12.45
N VAL A 37 8.12 -6.54 -12.90
CA VAL A 37 8.18 -7.02 -14.29
C VAL A 37 7.19 -6.22 -15.14
N THR A 38 7.72 -5.59 -16.20
CA THR A 38 6.92 -4.82 -17.16
C THR A 38 6.65 -5.60 -18.45
N GLY A 39 7.36 -6.69 -18.69
CA GLY A 39 7.17 -7.57 -19.84
C GLY A 39 7.97 -8.86 -19.71
N GLY A 40 7.46 -9.96 -20.24
CA GLY A 40 8.07 -11.28 -20.16
C GLY A 40 7.92 -11.97 -18.81
N CYS A 41 8.71 -13.02 -18.61
CA CYS A 41 8.79 -13.79 -17.36
C CYS A 41 10.24 -14.08 -17.01
N GLY A 42 10.59 -13.89 -15.74
CA GLY A 42 11.90 -14.20 -15.19
C GLY A 42 11.82 -14.92 -13.87
N LYS A 43 12.97 -15.28 -13.32
CA LYS A 43 13.07 -15.98 -12.04
C LYS A 43 14.15 -15.33 -11.19
N ILE A 44 13.84 -15.11 -9.93
CA ILE A 44 14.78 -14.61 -8.93
C ILE A 44 14.81 -15.63 -7.80
N LYS A 45 15.99 -16.17 -7.54
CA LYS A 45 16.23 -16.99 -6.35
C LYS A 45 16.56 -16.08 -5.18
N VAL A 46 15.82 -16.21 -4.09
CA VAL A 46 16.04 -15.45 -2.84
C VAL A 46 16.28 -16.46 -1.73
N MET A 47 17.45 -16.39 -1.12
CA MET A 47 17.94 -17.44 -0.23
C MET A 47 17.86 -18.80 -0.94
N ASP A 48 17.11 -19.75 -0.42
CA ASP A 48 16.95 -21.10 -0.99
C ASP A 48 15.60 -21.29 -1.72
N LYS A 49 14.86 -20.20 -1.97
CA LYS A 49 13.53 -20.24 -2.59
C LYS A 49 13.51 -19.54 -3.94
N ASP A 50 12.88 -20.18 -4.90
CA ASP A 50 12.70 -19.65 -6.24
C ASP A 50 11.39 -18.87 -6.35
N TYR A 51 11.48 -17.67 -6.93
CA TYR A 51 10.37 -16.77 -7.19
C TYR A 51 10.22 -16.53 -8.68
N GLU A 52 9.13 -17.05 -9.26
CA GLU A 52 8.77 -16.78 -10.65
C GLU A 52 7.99 -15.47 -10.73
N LEU A 53 8.47 -14.56 -11.57
CA LEU A 53 7.90 -13.24 -11.81
C LEU A 53 7.55 -13.12 -13.28
N CYS A 54 6.28 -12.92 -13.58
CA CYS A 54 5.80 -12.56 -14.91
C CYS A 54 5.29 -11.11 -14.90
N GLU A 55 4.84 -10.63 -16.03
CA GLU A 55 4.31 -9.27 -16.19
C GLU A 55 3.34 -8.91 -15.04
N ASN A 56 3.48 -7.69 -14.52
CA ASN A 56 2.75 -7.19 -13.36
C ASN A 56 3.06 -7.87 -12.01
N SER A 57 4.16 -8.64 -11.92
CA SER A 57 4.67 -9.15 -10.64
C SER A 57 5.59 -8.14 -9.96
N LEU A 58 5.43 -8.00 -8.65
CA LEU A 58 6.28 -7.19 -7.76
C LEU A 58 6.99 -8.11 -6.77
N LEU A 59 8.31 -7.97 -6.64
CA LEU A 59 9.11 -8.60 -5.60
C LEU A 59 9.84 -7.53 -4.80
N ILE A 60 9.72 -7.57 -3.48
CA ILE A 60 10.52 -6.74 -2.58
C ILE A 60 11.35 -7.66 -1.69
N ILE A 61 12.66 -7.40 -1.63
CA ILE A 61 13.61 -8.04 -0.72
C ILE A 61 14.29 -6.97 0.15
N ASN A 62 14.58 -7.32 1.40
CA ASN A 62 15.19 -6.41 2.35
C ASN A 62 16.74 -6.40 2.25
N ALA A 63 17.35 -5.41 2.88
CA ALA A 63 18.80 -5.38 3.10
C ALA A 63 19.27 -6.65 3.83
N GLY A 64 20.44 -7.14 3.48
CA GLY A 64 21.03 -8.36 4.06
C GLY A 64 20.55 -9.67 3.42
N ILE A 65 19.60 -9.62 2.51
CA ILE A 65 19.06 -10.80 1.86
C ILE A 65 19.90 -11.21 0.65
N ARG A 66 20.25 -12.49 0.59
CA ARG A 66 20.97 -13.12 -0.51
C ARG A 66 20.01 -13.44 -1.66
N TYR A 67 20.38 -13.05 -2.88
CA TYR A 67 19.57 -13.31 -4.07
C TYR A 67 20.42 -13.49 -5.32
N CYS A 68 19.83 -14.12 -6.32
CA CYS A 68 20.38 -14.25 -7.67
C CYS A 68 19.24 -14.09 -8.69
N ILE A 69 19.43 -13.26 -9.70
CA ILE A 69 18.54 -13.23 -10.85
C ILE A 69 18.99 -14.38 -11.75
N GLU A 70 18.10 -15.29 -12.14
CA GLU A 70 18.45 -16.35 -13.07
C GLU A 70 18.44 -15.83 -14.51
N THR A 71 19.41 -16.27 -15.31
CA THR A 71 19.46 -15.96 -16.74
C THR A 71 18.16 -16.40 -17.42
N PRO A 72 17.40 -15.45 -18.00
CA PRO A 72 16.08 -15.79 -18.54
C PRO A 72 16.17 -16.62 -19.81
N LYS A 73 15.19 -17.49 -20.03
CA LYS A 73 15.05 -18.27 -21.28
C LYS A 73 14.64 -17.41 -22.48
N GLU A 74 13.85 -16.39 -22.19
CA GLU A 74 13.39 -15.35 -23.10
C GLU A 74 13.69 -13.99 -22.50
N THR A 75 13.43 -12.91 -23.23
CA THR A 75 13.64 -11.56 -22.72
C THR A 75 12.69 -11.23 -21.58
N VAL A 76 13.19 -10.52 -20.58
CA VAL A 76 12.39 -10.00 -19.47
C VAL A 76 12.78 -8.57 -19.17
N ASP A 77 11.76 -7.73 -18.99
CA ASP A 77 11.90 -6.33 -18.66
C ASP A 77 11.51 -6.05 -17.23
N TYR A 78 12.42 -5.42 -16.48
CA TYR A 78 12.21 -5.05 -15.10
C TYR A 78 12.27 -3.53 -14.90
N ILE A 79 11.48 -3.03 -13.99
CA ILE A 79 11.84 -1.84 -13.22
C ILE A 79 12.54 -2.32 -11.96
N VAL A 80 13.77 -1.84 -11.74
CA VAL A 80 14.55 -2.13 -10.53
C VAL A 80 14.71 -0.85 -9.74
N ILE A 81 14.33 -0.89 -8.46
CA ILE A 81 14.49 0.24 -7.53
C ILE A 81 15.24 -0.26 -6.29
N ASN A 82 16.37 0.37 -5.99
CA ASN A 82 17.09 0.18 -4.75
C ASN A 82 16.76 1.32 -3.81
N PHE A 83 16.45 1.03 -2.57
CA PHE A 83 15.98 2.04 -1.65
C PHE A 83 16.24 1.65 -0.19
N ASP A 84 16.18 2.64 0.69
CA ASP A 84 16.03 2.44 2.14
C ASP A 84 14.60 2.75 2.55
N TYR A 85 14.09 2.10 3.60
CA TYR A 85 12.75 2.41 4.13
C TYR A 85 12.69 3.72 4.88
N THR A 86 13.84 4.26 5.30
CA THR A 86 13.94 5.56 5.97
C THR A 86 14.99 6.45 5.32
N ARG A 87 15.09 7.70 5.75
CA ARG A 87 16.09 8.65 5.26
C ARG A 87 17.36 8.72 6.13
N ARG A 88 17.54 7.79 7.08
CA ARG A 88 18.71 7.80 8.01
C ARG A 88 20.05 7.81 7.28
N CYS A 89 20.15 7.12 6.17
CA CYS A 89 21.37 7.01 5.37
C CYS A 89 21.34 7.82 4.07
N GLU A 90 20.49 8.84 3.94
CA GLU A 90 20.37 9.66 2.72
C GLU A 90 21.63 10.45 2.35
N HIS A 91 22.55 10.62 3.29
CA HIS A 91 23.88 11.21 3.06
C HIS A 91 24.76 10.35 2.12
N LEU A 92 24.49 9.04 2.04
CA LEU A 92 25.12 8.11 1.11
C LEU A 92 24.39 8.21 -0.25
N THR A 93 24.81 9.16 -1.09
CA THR A 93 24.07 9.48 -2.34
C THR A 93 24.43 8.62 -3.54
N ALA A 94 25.54 7.85 -3.48
CA ALA A 94 25.91 6.93 -4.56
C ALA A 94 25.07 5.67 -4.53
N PRO A 95 24.81 5.03 -5.71
CA PRO A 95 24.23 3.70 -5.75
C PRO A 95 25.05 2.71 -4.93
N ILE A 96 24.37 1.92 -4.11
CA ILE A 96 25.02 0.91 -3.28
C ILE A 96 25.04 -0.42 -4.05
N ASN A 97 26.23 -0.83 -4.48
CA ASN A 97 26.38 -2.10 -5.16
C ASN A 97 26.15 -3.28 -4.22
N PRO A 98 25.49 -4.35 -4.67
CA PRO A 98 25.41 -5.57 -3.88
C PRO A 98 26.82 -6.18 -3.75
N ILE A 99 27.02 -7.01 -2.76
CA ILE A 99 28.29 -7.66 -2.47
C ILE A 99 28.20 -9.17 -2.61
N LYS A 100 29.34 -9.78 -2.90
CA LYS A 100 29.43 -11.24 -2.91
C LYS A 100 29.29 -11.81 -1.50
N PRO A 101 28.68 -13.00 -1.32
CA PRO A 101 28.48 -13.58 0.02
C PRO A 101 29.75 -13.72 0.83
N GLU A 102 30.89 -14.00 0.19
CA GLU A 102 32.19 -14.19 0.88
C GLU A 102 32.74 -12.89 1.48
N SER A 103 32.29 -11.74 1.01
CA SER A 103 32.74 -10.40 1.43
C SER A 103 31.71 -9.67 2.32
N PHE A 104 30.64 -10.37 2.75
CA PHE A 104 29.55 -9.75 3.48
C PHE A 104 29.95 -9.44 4.92
N ASP A 105 29.69 -8.18 5.31
CA ASP A 105 29.74 -7.70 6.69
C ASP A 105 28.41 -6.98 6.99
N PRO A 106 27.67 -7.34 8.06
CA PRO A 106 26.43 -6.67 8.46
C PRO A 106 26.55 -5.16 8.62
N GLN A 107 27.72 -4.62 8.93
CA GLN A 107 27.97 -3.19 9.03
C GLN A 107 27.89 -2.46 7.67
N MET A 108 27.93 -3.20 6.57
CA MET A 108 27.79 -2.64 5.23
C MET A 108 26.33 -2.37 4.83
N LEU A 109 25.37 -2.81 5.63
CA LEU A 109 23.96 -2.54 5.37
C LEU A 109 23.63 -1.06 5.59
N THR A 110 22.79 -0.49 4.73
CA THR A 110 22.46 0.94 4.82
C THR A 110 21.38 1.23 5.86
N ASP A 111 20.24 0.55 5.79
CA ASP A 111 19.08 0.81 6.65
C ASP A 111 18.30 -0.48 6.94
N PRO A 112 18.88 -1.44 7.69
CA PRO A 112 18.15 -2.65 8.05
C PRO A 112 16.94 -2.30 8.92
N CYS A 113 15.76 -2.66 8.46
CA CYS A 113 14.49 -2.38 9.13
C CYS A 113 13.76 -3.68 9.46
N GLU A 114 13.18 -3.74 10.67
CA GLU A 114 12.22 -4.75 11.10
C GLU A 114 10.90 -4.05 11.44
N PHE A 115 9.79 -4.57 10.89
CA PHE A 115 8.45 -4.01 11.04
C PHE A 115 7.70 -4.76 12.13
N GLU A 116 7.10 -4.01 13.08
CA GLU A 116 6.38 -4.55 14.24
C GLU A 116 4.92 -4.84 13.93
N ASP A 117 4.34 -4.08 13.01
CA ASP A 117 2.91 -4.08 12.69
C ASP A 117 2.55 -4.81 11.38
N ILE A 118 3.56 -5.26 10.62
CA ILE A 118 3.35 -6.04 9.39
C ILE A 118 4.50 -7.00 9.10
N SER A 119 4.21 -8.30 9.11
CA SER A 119 5.21 -9.33 8.83
C SER A 119 5.60 -9.42 7.34
N ALA A 120 4.72 -9.00 6.44
CA ALA A 120 4.94 -9.09 5.00
C ALA A 120 6.21 -8.38 4.50
N LEU A 121 6.62 -7.29 5.17
CA LEU A 121 7.84 -6.57 4.85
C LEU A 121 9.09 -7.11 5.58
N ASN A 122 8.95 -8.01 6.54
CA ASN A 122 10.08 -8.68 7.19
C ASN A 122 10.56 -9.90 6.40
N GLU A 123 9.75 -10.34 5.46
CA GLU A 123 10.03 -11.46 4.57
C GLU A 123 10.18 -10.97 3.12
N THR A 124 10.42 -11.89 2.20
CA THR A 124 10.36 -11.59 0.77
C THR A 124 8.91 -11.42 0.34
N LEU A 125 8.53 -10.21 -0.05
CA LEU A 125 7.17 -9.91 -0.50
C LEU A 125 7.04 -10.13 -1.99
N LEU A 126 6.34 -11.20 -2.41
CA LEU A 126 5.93 -11.42 -3.79
C LEU A 126 4.45 -11.11 -3.97
N LEU A 127 4.13 -10.26 -4.93
CA LEU A 127 2.76 -9.98 -5.40
C LEU A 127 2.67 -10.23 -6.89
N LYS A 128 1.61 -10.89 -7.34
CA LYS A 128 1.29 -11.11 -8.76
C LYS A 128 0.09 -10.26 -9.15
N ASP A 129 0.00 -9.87 -10.43
CA ASP A 129 -1.12 -9.11 -11.00
C ASP A 129 -1.39 -7.73 -10.35
N ILE A 130 -0.32 -7.00 -9.99
CA ILE A 130 -0.39 -5.67 -9.38
C ILE A 130 -0.08 -4.56 -10.40
N SER A 131 -0.86 -4.47 -11.47
CA SER A 131 -0.64 -3.52 -12.57
C SER A 131 -0.84 -2.05 -12.19
N GLN A 132 -1.64 -1.75 -11.15
CA GLN A 132 -1.99 -0.38 -10.76
C GLN A 132 -0.79 0.48 -10.32
N ILE A 133 0.32 -0.13 -9.87
CA ILE A 133 1.52 0.60 -9.43
C ILE A 133 2.50 0.91 -10.57
N GLN A 134 2.36 0.29 -11.75
CA GLN A 134 3.32 0.38 -12.86
C GLN A 134 3.60 1.83 -13.27
N LYS A 135 2.56 2.64 -13.47
CA LYS A 135 2.71 4.05 -13.88
C LYS A 135 3.53 4.87 -12.85
N LYS A 136 3.33 4.59 -11.56
CA LYS A 136 4.06 5.27 -10.49
C LYS A 136 5.53 4.84 -10.47
N LEU A 137 5.80 3.53 -10.60
CA LEU A 137 7.17 3.00 -10.69
C LEU A 137 7.92 3.58 -11.89
N THR A 138 7.27 3.64 -13.07
CA THR A 138 7.84 4.30 -14.27
C THR A 138 8.14 5.78 -13.99
N LYS A 139 7.26 6.48 -13.25
CA LYS A 139 7.49 7.88 -12.88
C LYS A 139 8.68 8.03 -11.94
N ILE A 140 8.89 7.11 -11.00
CA ILE A 140 10.09 7.10 -10.12
C ILE A 140 11.36 7.00 -10.97
N VAL A 141 11.39 6.09 -11.96
CA VAL A 141 12.54 5.97 -12.87
C VAL A 141 12.79 7.26 -13.64
N SER A 142 11.73 7.91 -14.12
CA SER A 142 11.83 9.21 -14.81
C SER A 142 12.41 10.31 -13.90
N GLU A 143 11.89 10.46 -12.67
CA GLU A 143 12.38 11.43 -11.69
C GLU A 143 13.85 11.17 -11.33
N TYR A 144 14.22 9.91 -11.11
CA TYR A 144 15.61 9.51 -10.81
C TYR A 144 16.57 9.80 -11.98
N THR A 145 16.13 9.61 -13.23
CA THR A 145 16.95 9.83 -14.43
C THR A 145 17.10 11.31 -14.76
N GLN A 146 16.02 12.08 -14.72
CA GLN A 146 16.00 13.49 -15.10
C GLN A 146 16.60 14.40 -14.03
N LYS A 147 16.55 14.01 -12.78
CA LYS A 147 17.08 14.76 -11.62
C LYS A 147 16.60 16.22 -11.56
N LEU A 148 15.34 16.45 -11.92
CA LEU A 148 14.74 17.79 -11.80
C LEU A 148 14.63 18.21 -10.33
N LEU A 149 14.38 19.48 -10.09
CA LEU A 149 14.21 20.01 -8.73
C LEU A 149 13.19 19.18 -7.95
N TYR A 150 13.51 18.83 -6.72
CA TYR A 150 12.71 17.95 -5.82
C TYR A 150 12.54 16.50 -6.31
N HIS A 151 13.38 16.00 -7.20
CA HIS A 151 13.28 14.62 -7.70
C HIS A 151 13.40 13.57 -6.57
N LYS A 152 14.23 13.83 -5.53
CA LYS A 152 14.39 12.90 -4.39
C LYS A 152 13.11 12.82 -3.59
N GLU A 153 12.50 13.96 -3.27
CA GLU A 153 11.25 14.05 -2.50
C GLU A 153 10.10 13.40 -3.28
N LYS A 154 9.98 13.72 -4.56
CA LYS A 154 8.96 13.13 -5.45
C LYS A 154 9.11 11.61 -5.56
N SER A 155 10.32 11.13 -5.78
CA SER A 155 10.60 9.68 -5.84
C SER A 155 10.27 9.00 -4.52
N SER A 156 10.62 9.61 -3.37
CA SER A 156 10.30 9.13 -2.03
C SER A 156 8.78 8.97 -1.83
N HIS A 157 8.01 10.02 -2.13
CA HIS A 157 6.55 9.98 -1.97
C HIS A 157 5.88 8.96 -2.90
N LEU A 158 6.30 8.89 -4.17
CA LEU A 158 5.79 7.90 -5.12
C LEU A 158 6.10 6.46 -4.67
N LEU A 159 7.32 6.22 -4.14
CA LEU A 159 7.69 4.89 -3.66
C LEU A 159 6.92 4.53 -2.39
N ALA A 160 6.73 5.46 -1.44
CA ALA A 160 5.89 5.24 -0.27
C ALA A 160 4.46 4.85 -0.68
N GLU A 161 3.87 5.57 -1.64
CA GLU A 161 2.55 5.25 -2.18
C GLU A 161 2.50 3.84 -2.80
N CYS A 162 3.52 3.46 -3.60
CA CYS A 162 3.62 2.12 -4.17
C CYS A 162 3.71 1.03 -3.09
N ILE A 163 4.51 1.26 -2.03
CA ILE A 163 4.64 0.32 -0.91
C ILE A 163 3.29 0.16 -0.20
N PHE A 164 2.59 1.26 0.14
CA PHE A 164 1.29 1.17 0.79
C PHE A 164 0.22 0.52 -0.09
N GLU A 165 0.23 0.75 -1.40
CA GLU A 165 -0.65 0.03 -2.32
C GLU A 165 -0.34 -1.47 -2.38
N ALA A 166 0.95 -1.83 -2.42
CA ALA A 166 1.40 -3.23 -2.38
C ALA A 166 0.95 -3.92 -1.08
N LEU A 167 1.10 -3.25 0.07
CA LEU A 167 0.65 -3.78 1.37
C LEU A 167 -0.86 -3.94 1.45
N ARG A 168 -1.63 -2.97 0.97
CA ARG A 168 -3.10 -3.10 0.88
C ARG A 168 -3.51 -4.26 -0.03
N TYR A 169 -2.81 -4.44 -1.15
CA TYR A 169 -3.05 -5.54 -2.07
C TYR A 169 -2.72 -6.89 -1.42
N TRP A 170 -1.58 -7.00 -0.73
CA TRP A 170 -1.18 -8.17 0.04
C TRP A 170 -2.21 -8.49 1.12
N GLN A 171 -2.57 -7.49 1.92
CA GLN A 171 -3.52 -7.63 3.02
C GLN A 171 -4.88 -8.16 2.52
N ARG A 172 -5.42 -7.61 1.43
CA ARG A 172 -6.68 -8.09 0.84
C ARG A 172 -6.64 -9.58 0.46
N ARG A 173 -5.50 -10.08 -0.01
CA ARG A 173 -5.34 -11.49 -0.39
C ARG A 173 -5.11 -12.43 0.79
N HIS A 174 -4.53 -11.95 1.89
CA HIS A 174 -4.20 -12.77 3.06
C HIS A 174 -5.26 -12.72 4.16
N ILE A 175 -6.10 -11.69 4.20
CA ILE A 175 -7.16 -11.55 5.19
C ILE A 175 -8.40 -12.37 4.82
N SER A 176 -8.69 -12.52 3.53
CA SER A 176 -9.88 -13.21 3.07
C SER A 176 -9.54 -14.29 2.04
N PRO A 177 -10.09 -15.50 2.20
CA PRO A 177 -10.00 -16.53 1.17
C PRO A 177 -10.73 -16.12 -0.12
N GLU A 178 -11.62 -15.11 -0.07
CA GLU A 178 -12.37 -14.58 -1.21
C GLU A 178 -12.22 -13.04 -1.31
N PRO A 179 -11.09 -12.53 -1.83
CA PRO A 179 -10.82 -11.09 -1.91
C PRO A 179 -11.86 -10.29 -2.68
N SER A 180 -12.46 -10.87 -3.74
CA SER A 180 -13.51 -10.24 -4.53
C SER A 180 -14.78 -9.96 -3.73
N LYS A 181 -15.23 -10.91 -2.92
CA LYS A 181 -16.38 -10.73 -2.01
C LYS A 181 -16.09 -9.66 -0.94
N THR A 182 -14.88 -9.65 -0.42
CA THR A 182 -14.50 -8.70 0.64
C THR A 182 -14.42 -7.27 0.10
N ASN A 183 -13.91 -7.07 -1.11
CA ASN A 183 -13.96 -5.77 -1.79
C ASN A 183 -15.41 -5.36 -2.08
N GLY A 184 -16.22 -6.26 -2.64
CA GLY A 184 -17.63 -6.01 -2.86
C GLY A 184 -18.41 -5.64 -1.59
N MET A 185 -17.98 -6.10 -0.42
CA MET A 185 -18.57 -5.69 0.86
C MET A 185 -18.28 -4.23 1.19
N ILE A 186 -17.07 -3.74 0.98
CA ILE A 186 -16.72 -2.33 1.20
C ILE A 186 -17.46 -1.44 0.21
N ASP A 187 -17.45 -1.80 -1.07
CA ASP A 187 -18.16 -1.05 -2.13
C ASP A 187 -19.66 -0.97 -1.81
N TYR A 188 -20.26 -2.08 -1.36
CA TYR A 188 -21.66 -2.12 -0.94
C TYR A 188 -21.93 -1.18 0.25
N ILE A 189 -21.07 -1.20 1.29
CA ILE A 189 -21.22 -0.31 2.44
C ILE A 189 -21.13 1.15 2.00
N GLN A 190 -20.19 1.49 1.12
CA GLN A 190 -20.02 2.85 0.59
C GLN A 190 -21.22 3.31 -0.25
N ALA A 191 -21.89 2.40 -0.95
CA ALA A 191 -23.10 2.71 -1.73
C ALA A 191 -24.37 2.80 -0.86
N HIS A 192 -24.41 2.13 0.32
CA HIS A 192 -25.61 1.95 1.14
C HIS A 192 -25.46 2.43 2.59
N PHE A 193 -24.47 3.27 2.91
CA PHE A 193 -24.19 3.70 4.28
C PHE A 193 -25.34 4.46 4.95
N THR A 194 -26.26 5.02 4.18
CA THR A 194 -27.46 5.69 4.71
C THR A 194 -28.50 4.71 5.26
N GLU A 195 -28.44 3.44 4.85
CA GLU A 195 -29.33 2.38 5.29
C GLU A 195 -28.92 1.79 6.65
N ALA A 196 -29.81 0.96 7.24
CA ALA A 196 -29.53 0.23 8.47
C ALA A 196 -28.65 -1.00 8.22
N LEU A 197 -27.35 -0.80 8.12
CA LEU A 197 -26.38 -1.89 7.95
C LEU A 197 -25.87 -2.38 9.30
N THR A 198 -25.96 -3.69 9.51
CA THR A 198 -25.46 -4.39 10.72
C THR A 198 -24.49 -5.50 10.34
N ASN A 199 -23.71 -5.99 11.31
CA ASN A 199 -22.87 -7.18 11.08
C ASN A 199 -23.68 -8.38 10.63
N GLU A 200 -24.91 -8.54 11.12
CA GLU A 200 -25.83 -9.62 10.76
C GLU A 200 -26.30 -9.49 9.32
N SER A 201 -26.73 -8.28 8.91
CA SER A 201 -27.20 -8.04 7.53
C SER A 201 -26.07 -8.23 6.52
N MET A 202 -24.87 -7.76 6.85
CA MET A 202 -23.68 -7.93 6.00
C MET A 202 -23.24 -9.42 5.96
N ALA A 203 -23.27 -10.12 7.09
CA ALA A 203 -22.97 -11.56 7.17
C ALA A 203 -23.90 -12.36 6.26
N LYS A 204 -25.22 -12.09 6.33
CA LYS A 204 -26.24 -12.74 5.50
C LYS A 204 -26.03 -12.46 4.02
N LYS A 205 -25.75 -11.20 3.66
CA LYS A 205 -25.59 -10.78 2.26
C LYS A 205 -24.35 -11.38 1.60
N PHE A 206 -23.23 -11.45 2.31
CA PHE A 206 -21.95 -11.91 1.77
C PHE A 206 -21.59 -13.36 2.12
N GLY A 207 -22.45 -14.07 2.83
CA GLY A 207 -22.22 -15.47 3.20
C GLY A 207 -21.12 -15.66 4.23
N TYR A 208 -20.99 -14.72 5.16
CA TYR A 208 -20.02 -14.77 6.26
C TYR A 208 -20.68 -14.97 7.62
N HIS A 209 -19.88 -15.30 8.63
CA HIS A 209 -20.31 -15.21 10.02
C HIS A 209 -20.19 -13.79 10.54
N LYS A 210 -21.09 -13.31 11.41
CA LYS A 210 -21.10 -11.92 11.91
C LYS A 210 -19.78 -11.47 12.57
N ASN A 211 -19.12 -12.39 13.31
CA ASN A 211 -17.84 -12.07 13.94
C ASN A 211 -16.73 -11.90 12.91
N TYR A 212 -16.82 -12.64 11.78
CA TYR A 212 -15.87 -12.52 10.69
C TYR A 212 -16.04 -11.18 9.93
N VAL A 213 -17.28 -10.70 9.77
CA VAL A 213 -17.53 -9.34 9.24
C VAL A 213 -16.85 -8.28 10.12
N SER A 214 -17.00 -8.38 11.45
CA SER A 214 -16.31 -7.46 12.39
C SER A 214 -14.80 -7.51 12.25
N TYR A 215 -14.23 -8.70 12.11
CA TYR A 215 -12.79 -8.90 11.90
C TYR A 215 -12.35 -8.28 10.58
N LEU A 216 -13.02 -8.59 9.46
CA LEU A 216 -12.72 -8.03 8.13
C LEU A 216 -12.76 -6.50 8.14
N MET A 217 -13.81 -5.90 8.70
CA MET A 217 -13.93 -4.44 8.78
C MET A 217 -12.78 -3.79 9.51
N LYS A 218 -12.37 -4.35 10.65
CA LYS A 218 -11.19 -3.87 11.40
C LYS A 218 -9.91 -3.98 10.58
N GLN A 219 -9.71 -5.10 9.88
CA GLN A 219 -8.51 -5.32 9.07
C GLN A 219 -8.45 -4.39 7.85
N MET A 220 -9.58 -4.14 7.18
CA MET A 220 -9.62 -3.35 5.95
C MET A 220 -9.67 -1.84 6.19
N THR A 221 -10.33 -1.40 7.25
CA THR A 221 -10.61 0.03 7.50
C THR A 221 -9.99 0.57 8.78
N GLY A 222 -9.44 -0.30 9.62
CA GLY A 222 -9.01 0.06 10.97
C GLY A 222 -10.16 0.25 11.95
N MET A 223 -11.42 0.13 11.51
CA MET A 223 -12.61 0.46 12.29
C MET A 223 -13.63 -0.68 12.32
N PRO A 224 -14.39 -0.87 13.43
CA PRO A 224 -15.61 -1.68 13.41
C PRO A 224 -16.63 -1.13 12.42
N LEU A 225 -17.48 -2.01 11.84
CA LEU A 225 -18.50 -1.66 10.84
C LEU A 225 -19.32 -0.41 11.20
N HIS A 226 -19.88 -0.36 12.41
CA HIS A 226 -20.71 0.75 12.84
C HIS A 226 -19.97 2.10 12.88
N LYS A 227 -18.67 2.11 13.29
CA LYS A 227 -17.84 3.31 13.27
C LYS A 227 -17.50 3.75 11.86
N TYR A 228 -17.25 2.79 10.97
CA TYR A 228 -16.99 3.08 9.56
C TYR A 228 -18.23 3.70 8.88
N ILE A 229 -19.44 3.15 9.13
CA ILE A 229 -20.69 3.72 8.64
C ILE A 229 -20.91 5.13 9.19
N LEU A 230 -20.72 5.35 10.48
CA LEU A 230 -20.85 6.68 11.08
C LEU A 230 -19.86 7.69 10.49
N HIS A 231 -18.64 7.24 10.19
CA HIS A 231 -17.65 8.08 9.48
C HIS A 231 -18.14 8.47 8.07
N LEU A 232 -18.66 7.52 7.28
CA LEU A 232 -19.20 7.80 5.94
C LEU A 232 -20.38 8.78 6.00
N ARG A 233 -21.31 8.57 6.95
CA ARG A 233 -22.45 9.46 7.17
C ARG A 233 -22.00 10.87 7.53
N LEU A 234 -20.98 10.98 8.38
CA LEU A 234 -20.44 12.26 8.82
C LEU A 234 -19.78 13.01 7.65
N MET A 235 -19.00 12.31 6.81
CA MET A 235 -18.37 12.90 5.62
C MET A 235 -19.42 13.35 4.59
N ASN A 236 -20.49 12.57 4.39
CA ASN A 236 -21.61 12.98 3.54
C ASN A 236 -22.33 14.21 4.09
N ALA A 237 -22.54 14.29 5.40
CA ALA A 237 -23.14 15.46 6.05
C ALA A 237 -22.29 16.73 5.85
N VAL A 238 -20.96 16.63 5.97
CA VAL A 238 -20.04 17.75 5.68
C VAL A 238 -20.24 18.23 4.24
N ARG A 239 -20.20 17.32 3.27
CA ARG A 239 -20.42 17.67 1.86
C ARG A 239 -21.76 18.36 1.64
N LEU A 240 -22.85 17.85 2.24
CA LEU A 240 -24.18 18.48 2.12
C LEU A 240 -24.27 19.85 2.80
N LEU A 241 -23.57 20.07 3.91
CA LEU A 241 -23.47 21.36 4.58
C LEU A 241 -22.74 22.40 3.72
N GLU A 242 -21.76 21.99 2.92
CA GLU A 242 -20.95 22.84 2.05
C GLU A 242 -21.62 23.10 0.70
N ASP A 243 -22.25 22.07 0.12
CA ASP A 243 -22.71 22.11 -1.28
C ASP A 243 -24.20 22.44 -1.43
N THR A 244 -25.01 22.50 -0.35
CA THR A 244 -26.46 22.63 -0.42
C THR A 244 -27.06 23.60 0.58
N ASP A 245 -28.30 24.05 0.30
CA ASP A 245 -29.08 24.89 1.20
C ASP A 245 -29.99 24.10 2.16
N LEU A 246 -29.87 22.78 2.20
CA LEU A 246 -30.68 21.92 3.05
C LEU A 246 -30.55 22.31 4.54
N SER A 247 -31.64 22.22 5.26
CA SER A 247 -31.64 22.41 6.73
C SER A 247 -30.82 21.31 7.44
N VAL A 248 -30.38 21.58 8.65
CA VAL A 248 -29.64 20.58 9.46
C VAL A 248 -30.43 19.29 9.65
N SER A 249 -31.77 19.39 9.74
CA SER A 249 -32.65 18.23 9.85
C SER A 249 -32.68 17.41 8.57
N GLU A 250 -32.78 18.05 7.41
CA GLU A 250 -32.75 17.39 6.11
C GLU A 250 -31.39 16.74 5.85
N ILE A 251 -30.28 17.42 6.20
CA ILE A 251 -28.92 16.87 6.09
C ILE A 251 -28.74 15.64 6.99
N SER A 252 -29.23 15.69 8.22
CA SER A 252 -29.23 14.55 9.15
C SER A 252 -29.89 13.34 8.51
N ALA A 253 -31.11 13.51 7.99
CA ALA A 253 -31.87 12.45 7.34
C ALA A 253 -31.20 11.95 6.05
N ALA A 254 -30.77 12.85 5.17
CA ALA A 254 -30.09 12.51 3.90
C ALA A 254 -28.74 11.81 4.13
N SER A 255 -28.12 12.03 5.26
CA SER A 255 -26.88 11.36 5.66
C SER A 255 -27.09 10.04 6.40
N GLY A 256 -28.35 9.64 6.63
CA GLY A 256 -28.70 8.36 7.26
C GLY A 256 -28.68 8.40 8.79
N PHE A 257 -28.66 9.57 9.42
CA PHE A 257 -28.87 9.70 10.86
C PHE A 257 -30.37 9.71 11.18
N TYR A 258 -30.80 8.86 12.10
CA TYR A 258 -32.21 8.75 12.51
C TYR A 258 -32.64 9.84 13.50
N ASP A 259 -31.68 10.44 14.19
CA ASP A 259 -31.93 11.44 15.23
C ASP A 259 -31.05 12.66 15.01
N VAL A 260 -31.67 13.84 14.87
CA VAL A 260 -30.99 15.13 14.62
C VAL A 260 -30.14 15.57 15.82
N ALA A 261 -30.61 15.29 17.03
CA ALA A 261 -29.90 15.67 18.26
C ALA A 261 -28.61 14.81 18.39
N TYR A 262 -28.73 13.50 18.15
CA TYR A 262 -27.56 12.61 18.07
C TYR A 262 -26.59 13.06 16.97
N PHE A 263 -27.08 13.34 15.77
CA PHE A 263 -26.26 13.86 14.67
C PHE A 263 -25.49 15.11 15.09
N SER A 264 -26.20 16.11 15.66
CA SER A 264 -25.61 17.38 16.05
C SER A 264 -24.54 17.22 17.13
N SER A 265 -24.80 16.36 18.12
CA SER A 265 -23.83 16.02 19.17
C SER A 265 -22.61 15.28 18.61
N TYR A 266 -22.83 14.27 17.77
CA TYR A 266 -21.78 13.49 17.14
C TYR A 266 -20.90 14.37 16.23
N PHE A 267 -21.53 15.23 15.42
CA PHE A 267 -20.83 16.19 14.57
C PHE A 267 -19.97 17.16 15.40
N LYS A 268 -20.53 17.73 16.46
CA LYS A 268 -19.79 18.62 17.36
C LYS A 268 -18.59 17.94 18.01
N THR A 269 -18.72 16.68 18.39
CA THR A 269 -17.60 15.90 18.97
C THR A 269 -16.43 15.75 17.99
N HIS A 270 -16.71 15.65 16.67
CA HIS A 270 -15.68 15.45 15.67
C HIS A 270 -15.10 16.74 15.10
N PHE A 271 -15.93 17.80 14.96
CA PHE A 271 -15.53 19.06 14.32
C PHE A 271 -15.40 20.24 15.29
N GLY A 272 -15.70 20.02 16.57
CA GLY A 272 -15.63 21.08 17.60
C GLY A 272 -16.77 22.09 17.54
N VAL A 273 -17.57 22.14 16.46
CA VAL A 273 -18.69 23.05 16.24
C VAL A 273 -19.95 22.31 15.85
N THR A 274 -21.13 22.89 16.09
CA THR A 274 -22.39 22.30 15.65
C THR A 274 -22.56 22.40 14.13
N PRO A 275 -23.37 21.52 13.49
CA PRO A 275 -23.64 21.59 12.05
C PRO A 275 -24.15 22.96 11.60
N SER A 276 -25.04 23.61 12.39
CA SER A 276 -25.54 24.94 12.08
C SER A 276 -24.47 26.04 12.07
N LYS A 277 -23.47 25.96 12.98
CA LYS A 277 -22.32 26.87 12.97
C LYS A 277 -21.32 26.58 11.88
N TYR A 278 -21.20 25.31 11.46
CA TYR A 278 -20.34 24.89 10.35
C TYR A 278 -20.88 25.41 9.01
N LYS A 279 -22.18 25.34 8.78
CA LYS A 279 -22.85 25.79 7.55
C LYS A 279 -22.72 27.29 7.27
N VAL A 280 -22.56 28.12 8.29
CA VAL A 280 -22.44 29.62 8.16
C VAL A 280 -21.03 30.03 7.71
N ARG A 281 -20.11 29.09 7.54
CA ARG A 281 -18.78 29.35 7.01
C ARG A 281 -18.71 29.11 5.50
#